data_2d30ba99e713ff4a4515ec20b90ae2b7
#
_entry.id   2d30ba99e713ff4a4515ec20b90ae2b7
#
_cell.length_a   1.000
_cell.length_b   1.000
_cell.length_c   1.000
_cell.angle_alpha   90.00
_cell.angle_beta   90.00
_cell.angle_gamma   90.00
#
_symmetry.space_group_name_H-M   'P 1'
#
loop_
_entity.id
_entity.type
_entity.pdbx_description
1 polymer ?
#
loop_
_entity_poly.entity_id
_entity_poly.type
_entity_poly.pdbx_seq_one_letter_code
_entity_poly.pdbx_strand_id
1 'polypeptide(L)'
;MSARVAVSQPVLSWTLQRSERTFEEALMKFPKLGDWMDGSSQPTLHDLEKFAAYTHTSLGALVMPEPPDETLPIADMRTHESVAIERPSGNLLDTINRYQQFQDWYHDYAREQGAEKLPFLGSASVQDAPRAVARRVRSLLHLDH
;
A
#
# COMPACT_ATOMS: atom_id res chain seq x y z
N MET A 1 2.07 28.09 21.15
CA MET A 1 3.16 27.09 21.20
C MET A 1 2.77 25.97 20.26
N SER A 2 3.59 25.66 19.26
CA SER A 2 3.31 24.51 18.38
C SER A 2 3.79 23.22 19.07
N ALA A 3 2.91 22.22 19.14
CA ALA A 3 3.27 20.92 19.68
C ALA A 3 4.40 20.29 18.86
N ARG A 4 5.43 19.79 19.54
CA ARG A 4 6.53 19.04 18.92
C ARG A 4 6.25 17.55 19.07
N VAL A 5 6.60 16.78 18.04
CA VAL A 5 6.29 15.35 17.94
C VAL A 5 7.60 14.60 17.80
N ALA A 6 7.81 13.63 18.68
CA ALA A 6 8.97 12.75 18.56
C ALA A 6 8.81 11.84 17.34
N VAL A 7 9.86 11.78 16.53
CA VAL A 7 9.92 10.91 15.34
C VAL A 7 11.21 10.12 15.41
N SER A 8 11.17 8.84 15.09
CA SER A 8 12.36 8.00 15.10
C SER A 8 13.12 8.07 13.78
N GLN A 9 14.45 8.02 13.85
CA GLN A 9 15.32 7.97 12.67
C GLN A 9 14.98 6.80 11.73
N PRO A 10 14.76 5.57 12.22
CA PRO A 10 14.37 4.45 11.35
C PRO A 10 13.11 4.72 10.54
N VAL A 11 12.10 5.36 11.15
CA VAL A 11 10.84 5.71 10.47
C VAL A 11 11.07 6.77 9.41
N LEU A 12 11.84 7.81 9.68
CA LEU A 12 12.18 8.84 8.68
C LEU A 12 12.94 8.24 7.49
N SER A 13 13.93 7.38 7.76
CA SER A 13 14.69 6.69 6.71
C SER A 13 13.81 5.78 5.86
N TRP A 14 12.95 4.98 6.50
CA TRP A 14 11.97 4.14 5.82
C TRP A 14 11.01 4.96 4.95
N THR A 15 10.52 6.09 5.47
CA THR A 15 9.59 6.97 4.76
C THR A 15 10.20 7.53 3.48
N LEU A 16 11.46 7.96 3.51
CA LEU A 16 12.18 8.43 2.32
C LEU A 16 12.35 7.29 1.30
N GLN A 17 12.79 6.12 1.76
CA GLN A 17 12.98 4.94 0.90
C GLN A 17 11.64 4.51 0.27
N ARG A 18 10.56 4.49 1.04
CA ARG A 18 9.22 4.13 0.58
C ARG A 18 8.69 5.06 -0.52
N SER A 19 8.97 6.35 -0.37
CA SER A 19 8.53 7.40 -1.32
C SER A 19 9.48 7.58 -2.50
N GLU A 20 10.55 6.78 -2.60
CA GLU A 20 11.59 6.91 -3.62
C GLU A 20 12.21 8.32 -3.65
N ARG A 21 12.26 9.00 -2.49
CA ARG A 21 12.84 10.32 -2.33
C ARG A 21 14.23 10.21 -1.75
N THR A 22 15.18 10.98 -2.32
CA THR A 22 16.50 11.07 -1.73
C THR A 22 16.50 11.99 -0.51
N PHE A 23 17.48 11.79 0.37
CA PHE A 23 17.66 12.65 1.53
C PHE A 23 17.94 14.11 1.12
N GLU A 24 18.73 14.31 0.07
CA GLU A 24 19.07 15.63 -0.47
C GLU A 24 17.83 16.38 -0.99
N GLU A 25 16.97 15.72 -1.74
CA GLU A 25 15.72 16.31 -2.22
C GLU A 25 14.80 16.71 -1.07
N ALA A 26 14.69 15.83 -0.07
CA ALA A 26 13.90 16.12 1.11
C ALA A 26 14.48 17.23 1.96
N LEU A 27 15.81 17.31 2.09
CA LEU A 27 16.51 18.35 2.83
C LEU A 27 16.32 19.74 2.21
N MET A 28 16.28 19.84 0.87
CA MET A 28 15.97 21.10 0.19
C MET A 28 14.59 21.64 0.57
N LYS A 29 13.63 20.78 0.80
CA LYS A 29 12.23 21.14 1.16
C LYS A 29 12.04 21.28 2.66
N PHE A 30 12.76 20.50 3.44
CA PHE A 30 12.74 20.45 4.90
C PHE A 30 14.15 20.65 5.47
N PRO A 31 14.64 21.89 5.56
CA PRO A 31 16.03 22.16 5.99
C PRO A 31 16.40 21.62 7.37
N LYS A 32 15.41 21.36 8.22
CA LYS A 32 15.58 20.77 9.55
C LYS A 32 15.51 19.24 9.58
N LEU A 33 15.41 18.59 8.42
CA LEU A 33 15.31 17.13 8.35
C LEU A 33 16.55 16.44 8.95
N GLY A 34 17.73 17.02 8.76
CA GLY A 34 18.97 16.53 9.41
C GLY A 34 18.84 16.50 10.93
N ASP A 35 18.37 17.60 11.52
CA ASP A 35 18.16 17.73 12.96
C ASP A 35 17.09 16.75 13.48
N TRP A 36 16.11 16.39 12.65
CA TRP A 36 15.12 15.38 13.04
C TRP A 36 15.71 13.97 12.98
N MET A 37 16.59 13.71 11.99
CA MET A 37 17.23 12.41 11.82
C MET A 37 18.24 12.11 12.94
N ASP A 38 18.98 13.09 13.40
CA ASP A 38 19.97 12.94 14.48
C ASP A 38 19.37 13.17 15.89
N GLY A 39 18.08 13.57 15.96
CA GLY A 39 17.36 13.80 17.21
C GLY A 39 17.70 15.11 17.92
N SER A 40 18.52 16.01 17.33
CA SER A 40 18.86 17.31 17.90
C SER A 40 17.68 18.27 17.96
N SER A 41 16.70 18.07 17.10
CA SER A 41 15.43 18.80 17.09
C SER A 41 14.25 17.86 16.77
N GLN A 42 13.06 18.24 17.20
CA GLN A 42 11.84 17.53 16.86
C GLN A 42 10.96 18.39 15.94
N PRO A 43 10.32 17.82 14.91
CA PRO A 43 9.39 18.53 14.06
C PRO A 43 8.16 19.02 14.84
N THR A 44 7.57 20.12 14.38
CA THR A 44 6.23 20.46 14.81
C THR A 44 5.20 19.55 14.12
N LEU A 45 4.01 19.41 14.69
CA LEU A 45 2.93 18.66 14.05
C LEU A 45 2.69 19.15 12.61
N HIS A 46 2.70 20.45 12.39
CA HIS A 46 2.52 21.04 11.05
C HIS A 46 3.66 20.69 10.07
N ASP A 47 4.92 20.67 10.54
CA ASP A 47 6.05 20.23 9.72
C ASP A 47 5.91 18.74 9.36
N LEU A 48 5.44 17.94 10.33
CA LEU A 48 5.24 16.52 10.13
C LEU A 48 4.08 16.22 9.16
N GLU A 49 2.98 16.97 9.21
CA GLU A 49 1.89 16.90 8.23
C GLU A 49 2.38 17.22 6.81
N LYS A 50 3.22 18.25 6.66
CA LYS A 50 3.82 18.59 5.36
C LYS A 50 4.77 17.51 4.86
N PHE A 51 5.56 16.92 5.76
CA PHE A 51 6.46 15.83 5.43
C PHE A 51 5.68 14.57 5.04
N ALA A 52 4.62 14.24 5.77
CA ALA A 52 3.67 13.17 5.47
C ALA A 52 3.09 13.30 4.06
N ALA A 53 2.58 14.50 3.73
CA ALA A 53 2.05 14.78 2.40
C ALA A 53 3.10 14.70 1.29
N TYR A 54 4.33 15.15 1.56
CA TYR A 54 5.42 15.10 0.60
C TYR A 54 5.90 13.68 0.30
N THR A 55 5.90 12.82 1.30
CA THR A 55 6.36 11.43 1.20
C THR A 55 5.22 10.43 0.97
N HIS A 56 3.98 10.91 0.83
CA HIS A 56 2.80 10.06 0.71
C HIS A 56 2.70 9.00 1.81
N THR A 57 3.08 9.38 3.03
CA THR A 57 3.05 8.52 4.22
C THR A 57 2.00 9.01 5.20
N SER A 58 1.30 8.10 5.87
CA SER A 58 0.32 8.51 6.88
C SER A 58 1.01 9.15 8.09
N LEU A 59 0.38 10.16 8.67
CA LEU A 59 0.89 10.80 9.89
C LEU A 59 1.04 9.79 11.03
N GLY A 60 0.11 8.82 11.12
CA GLY A 60 0.17 7.75 12.11
C GLY A 60 1.43 6.89 12.00
N ALA A 61 1.85 6.55 10.77
CA ALA A 61 3.09 5.80 10.55
C ALA A 61 4.34 6.59 10.97
N LEU A 62 4.35 7.91 10.74
CA LEU A 62 5.48 8.77 11.13
C LEU A 62 5.70 8.89 12.62
N VAL A 63 4.68 8.68 13.45
CA VAL A 63 4.79 8.73 14.92
C VAL A 63 4.99 7.36 15.57
N MET A 64 5.11 6.31 14.77
CA MET A 64 5.44 4.97 15.28
C MET A 64 6.90 4.91 15.74
N PRO A 65 7.22 4.08 16.75
CA PRO A 65 8.61 3.91 17.20
C PRO A 65 9.49 3.21 16.16
N GLU A 66 8.90 2.34 15.34
CA GLU A 66 9.56 1.56 14.28
C GLU A 66 8.74 1.61 12.99
N PRO A 67 9.37 1.42 11.82
CA PRO A 67 8.65 1.32 10.56
C PRO A 67 7.58 0.21 10.60
N PRO A 68 6.37 0.45 10.07
CA PRO A 68 5.38 -0.61 9.95
C PRO A 68 5.86 -1.70 8.98
N ASP A 69 5.47 -2.94 9.25
CA ASP A 69 5.70 -4.04 8.32
C ASP A 69 4.66 -3.96 7.19
N GLU A 70 5.13 -3.60 5.99
CA GLU A 70 4.30 -3.46 4.80
C GLU A 70 4.40 -4.72 3.94
N THR A 71 3.42 -5.59 4.05
CA THR A 71 3.28 -6.76 3.18
C THR A 71 2.24 -6.50 2.09
N LEU A 72 2.42 -7.12 0.92
CA LEU A 72 1.40 -7.11 -0.11
C LEU A 72 0.17 -7.92 0.38
N PRO A 73 -1.02 -7.30 0.45
CA PRO A 73 -2.23 -7.99 0.92
C PRO A 73 -2.81 -8.95 -0.11
N ILE A 74 -2.24 -8.98 -1.32
CA ILE A 74 -2.68 -9.84 -2.43
C ILE A 74 -1.49 -10.66 -2.95
N ALA A 75 -1.76 -11.90 -3.40
CA ALA A 75 -0.75 -12.73 -4.04
C ALA A 75 -0.31 -12.12 -5.38
N ASP A 76 0.99 -12.00 -5.61
CA ASP A 76 1.52 -11.59 -6.91
C ASP A 76 1.52 -12.77 -7.89
N MET A 77 0.53 -12.81 -8.76
CA MET A 77 0.35 -13.85 -9.78
C MET A 77 1.05 -13.54 -11.11
N ARG A 78 1.82 -12.44 -11.20
CA ARG A 78 2.40 -11.97 -12.47
C ARG A 78 3.70 -12.65 -12.85
N THR A 79 4.38 -13.28 -11.92
CA THR A 79 5.69 -13.86 -12.16
C THR A 79 5.63 -15.38 -12.30
N HIS A 80 6.15 -15.89 -13.41
CA HIS A 80 6.26 -17.33 -13.68
C HIS A 80 7.33 -18.03 -12.80
N GLU A 81 8.26 -17.28 -12.24
CA GLU A 81 9.41 -17.78 -11.47
C GLU A 81 9.53 -17.17 -10.07
N SER A 82 8.47 -16.56 -9.54
CA SER A 82 8.46 -16.03 -8.16
C SER A 82 9.73 -15.25 -7.78
N VAL A 83 10.24 -14.43 -8.69
CA VAL A 83 11.21 -13.41 -8.30
C VAL A 83 10.41 -12.44 -7.45
N ALA A 84 10.46 -12.64 -6.16
CA ALA A 84 9.79 -11.79 -5.19
C ALA A 84 10.18 -10.34 -5.49
N ILE A 85 9.18 -9.50 -5.72
CA ILE A 85 9.40 -8.06 -5.63
C ILE A 85 9.79 -7.83 -4.19
N GLU A 86 11.08 -7.64 -3.94
CA GLU A 86 11.64 -7.56 -2.59
C GLU A 86 10.94 -6.49 -1.73
N ARG A 87 10.44 -5.42 -2.34
CA ARG A 87 9.58 -4.43 -1.68
C ARG A 87 8.69 -3.73 -2.71
N PRO A 88 7.36 -3.77 -2.54
CA PRO A 88 6.46 -2.97 -3.37
C PRO A 88 6.67 -1.49 -3.11
N SER A 89 6.55 -0.65 -4.15
CA SER A 89 6.61 0.81 -3.96
C SER A 89 5.42 1.29 -3.10
N GLY A 90 5.62 2.39 -2.36
CA GLY A 90 4.55 2.99 -1.56
C GLY A 90 3.32 3.34 -2.39
N ASN A 91 3.50 3.83 -3.62
CA ASN A 91 2.41 4.13 -4.55
C ASN A 91 1.61 2.88 -4.92
N LEU A 92 2.27 1.74 -5.11
CA LEU A 92 1.59 0.47 -5.39
C LEU A 92 0.76 0.02 -4.19
N LEU A 93 1.32 0.06 -2.99
CA LEU A 93 0.62 -0.29 -1.76
C LEU A 93 -0.59 0.62 -1.52
N ASP A 94 -0.42 1.94 -1.66
CA ASP A 94 -1.51 2.90 -1.49
C ASP A 94 -2.62 2.68 -2.52
N THR A 95 -2.25 2.35 -3.76
CA THR A 95 -3.21 2.01 -4.81
C THR A 95 -3.99 0.74 -4.46
N ILE A 96 -3.31 -0.33 -4.07
CA ILE A 96 -3.94 -1.59 -3.67
C ILE A 96 -4.87 -1.37 -2.49
N ASN A 97 -4.42 -0.70 -1.43
CA ASN A 97 -5.23 -0.41 -0.24
C ASN A 97 -6.48 0.40 -0.58
N ARG A 98 -6.37 1.39 -1.47
CA ARG A 98 -7.52 2.17 -1.93
C ARG A 98 -8.54 1.32 -2.68
N TYR A 99 -8.08 0.45 -3.58
CA TYR A 99 -8.99 -0.42 -4.31
C TYR A 99 -9.61 -1.51 -3.43
N GLN A 100 -8.91 -2.00 -2.42
CA GLN A 100 -9.49 -2.88 -1.42
C GLN A 100 -10.62 -2.19 -0.64
N GLN A 101 -10.43 -0.94 -0.21
CA GLN A 101 -11.49 -0.18 0.44
C GLN A 101 -12.72 0.01 -0.45
N PHE A 102 -12.53 0.27 -1.75
CA PHE A 102 -13.64 0.33 -2.70
C PHE A 102 -14.31 -1.04 -2.89
N GLN A 103 -13.55 -2.12 -2.91
CA GLN A 103 -14.06 -3.47 -3.01
C GLN A 103 -14.90 -3.83 -1.77
N ASP A 104 -14.41 -3.53 -0.58
CA ASP A 104 -15.12 -3.76 0.69
C ASP A 104 -16.44 -2.97 0.73
N TRP A 105 -16.37 -1.68 0.39
CA TRP A 105 -17.58 -0.85 0.30
C TRP A 105 -18.60 -1.42 -0.71
N TYR A 106 -18.14 -1.79 -1.91
CA TYR A 106 -19.03 -2.35 -2.93
C TYR A 106 -19.59 -3.69 -2.51
N HIS A 107 -18.82 -4.53 -1.86
CA HIS A 107 -19.26 -5.80 -1.32
C HIS A 107 -20.40 -5.63 -0.30
N ASP A 108 -20.25 -4.68 0.62
CA ASP A 108 -21.27 -4.40 1.62
C ASP A 108 -22.55 -3.82 0.97
N TYR A 109 -22.37 -2.87 0.06
CA TYR A 109 -23.49 -2.34 -0.73
C TYR A 109 -24.23 -3.42 -1.50
N ALA A 110 -23.51 -4.29 -2.21
CA ALA A 110 -24.11 -5.36 -2.99
C ALA A 110 -24.91 -6.35 -2.10
N ARG A 111 -24.36 -6.67 -0.91
CA ARG A 111 -25.05 -7.51 0.07
C ARG A 111 -26.36 -6.87 0.57
N GLU A 112 -26.33 -5.58 0.88
CA GLU A 112 -27.53 -4.82 1.31
C GLU A 112 -28.58 -4.77 0.21
N GLN A 113 -28.18 -4.74 -1.06
CA GLN A 113 -29.08 -4.80 -2.21
C GLN A 113 -29.54 -6.23 -2.56
N GLY A 114 -29.16 -7.23 -1.77
CA GLY A 114 -29.55 -8.62 -1.99
C GLY A 114 -28.87 -9.28 -3.19
N ALA A 115 -27.71 -8.77 -3.62
CA ALA A 115 -26.96 -9.38 -4.70
C ALA A 115 -26.49 -10.78 -4.33
N GLU A 116 -26.73 -11.74 -5.21
CA GLU A 116 -26.26 -13.11 -5.04
C GLU A 116 -24.76 -13.21 -5.28
N LYS A 117 -24.12 -14.18 -4.61
CA LYS A 117 -22.71 -14.48 -4.86
C LYS A 117 -22.52 -14.95 -6.30
N LEU A 118 -21.46 -14.44 -6.94
CA LEU A 118 -21.12 -14.87 -8.29
C LEU A 118 -20.74 -16.38 -8.28
N PRO A 119 -21.46 -17.23 -9.04
CA PRO A 119 -21.34 -18.69 -8.91
C PRO A 119 -19.98 -19.24 -9.36
N PHE A 120 -19.18 -18.45 -10.08
CA PHE A 120 -17.86 -18.88 -10.53
C PHE A 120 -16.76 -18.61 -9.51
N LEU A 121 -16.98 -17.77 -8.49
CA LEU A 121 -15.99 -17.52 -7.46
C LEU A 121 -15.75 -18.79 -6.63
N GLY A 122 -14.49 -19.22 -6.56
CA GLY A 122 -14.10 -20.47 -5.89
C GLY A 122 -14.48 -21.75 -6.67
N SER A 123 -14.92 -21.65 -7.92
CA SER A 123 -15.30 -22.80 -8.75
C SER A 123 -14.11 -23.54 -9.38
N ALA A 124 -12.89 -23.03 -9.21
CA ALA A 124 -11.68 -23.64 -9.74
C ALA A 124 -10.61 -23.79 -8.65
N SER A 125 -9.78 -24.81 -8.79
CA SER A 125 -8.63 -25.09 -7.92
C SER A 125 -7.34 -25.25 -8.73
N VAL A 126 -6.19 -25.23 -8.06
CA VAL A 126 -4.89 -25.46 -8.71
C VAL A 126 -4.70 -26.86 -9.28
N GLN A 127 -5.56 -27.82 -8.89
CA GLN A 127 -5.56 -29.20 -9.40
C GLN A 127 -6.41 -29.33 -10.68
N ASP A 128 -7.23 -28.35 -11.01
CA ASP A 128 -8.06 -28.40 -12.21
C ASP A 128 -7.22 -28.25 -13.48
N ALA A 129 -7.60 -28.95 -14.54
CA ALA A 129 -6.93 -28.80 -15.83
C ALA A 129 -7.12 -27.37 -16.38
N PRO A 130 -6.03 -26.63 -16.69
CA PRO A 130 -6.11 -25.23 -17.11
C PRO A 130 -7.06 -24.97 -18.28
N ARG A 131 -7.07 -25.90 -19.27
CA ARG A 131 -7.97 -25.82 -20.43
C ARG A 131 -9.44 -25.96 -20.06
N ALA A 132 -9.78 -26.73 -19.02
CA ALA A 132 -11.15 -26.88 -18.55
C ALA A 132 -11.63 -25.61 -17.85
N VAL A 133 -10.77 -25.03 -17.01
CA VAL A 133 -11.02 -23.74 -16.34
C VAL A 133 -11.21 -22.62 -17.37
N ALA A 134 -10.28 -22.52 -18.35
CA ALA A 134 -10.36 -21.51 -19.40
C ALA A 134 -11.67 -21.61 -20.21
N ARG A 135 -12.11 -22.83 -20.57
CA ARG A 135 -13.42 -23.03 -21.25
C ARG A 135 -14.58 -22.56 -20.38
N ARG A 136 -14.58 -22.89 -19.10
CA ARG A 136 -15.62 -22.48 -18.15
C ARG A 136 -15.71 -20.95 -18.04
N VAL A 137 -14.54 -20.29 -17.89
CA VAL A 137 -14.47 -18.82 -17.83
C VAL A 137 -14.97 -18.19 -19.13
N ARG A 138 -14.57 -18.70 -20.29
CA ARG A 138 -15.05 -18.23 -21.59
C ARG A 138 -16.57 -18.34 -21.72
N SER A 139 -17.14 -19.49 -21.36
CA SER A 139 -18.59 -19.69 -21.38
C SER A 139 -19.33 -18.71 -20.47
N LEU A 140 -18.82 -18.49 -19.26
CA LEU A 140 -19.40 -17.52 -18.33
C LEU A 140 -19.37 -16.07 -18.85
N LEU A 141 -18.32 -15.72 -19.57
CA LEU A 141 -18.15 -14.38 -20.14
C LEU A 141 -18.76 -14.26 -21.56
N HIS A 142 -19.45 -15.29 -22.06
CA HIS A 142 -20.00 -15.36 -23.41
C HIS A 142 -18.95 -15.10 -24.51
N LEU A 143 -17.72 -15.56 -24.28
CA LEU A 143 -16.59 -15.45 -25.20
C LEU A 143 -16.45 -16.75 -26.01
N ASP A 144 -17.48 -17.08 -26.77
CA ASP A 144 -17.56 -18.31 -27.60
C ASP A 144 -16.79 -18.15 -28.90
N HIS A 145 -15.41 -18.14 -28.80
CA HIS A 145 -14.52 -18.27 -29.97
C HIS A 145 -13.30 -19.10 -29.61
#